data_7c5ab89351af07221bbd1f71d839bb85
#
_entry.id   7c5ab89351af07221bbd1f71d839bb85
#
_cell.length_a   1.000
_cell.length_b   1.000
_cell.length_c   1.000
_cell.angle_alpha   90.00
_cell.angle_beta   90.00
_cell.angle_gamma   90.00
#
_symmetry.space_group_name_H-M   'P 1'
#
loop_
_entity.id
_entity.type
_entity.pdbx_description
1 polymer ?
#
loop_
_entity_poly.entity_id
_entity_poly.type
_entity_poly.pdbx_seq_one_letter_code
_entity_poly.pdbx_strand_id
1 'polypeptide(L)'
;VLNVTVEKQGIVSKSKQFTRSNKFVVDETKIGITTSTNGLTVNSYYGLRIEDREISLNVPDVVNVVSVLESQDGNDPTLDRLTTVSGLSLNTNTIVGEKIIGDDSGAVAQLVTRVDGENVEIAYFNDNQFLLGELIRFEESNIETTVQAITLGNNTNITEKYSLDKGQREQYYDYSRIVRKPGTSAPSRRLLVIFNSYVVPSTDDGD
;
A
#
# COMPACT_ATOMS: atom_id res chain seq x y z
N VAL A 1 -25.98 -35.14 -20.74
CA VAL A 1 -24.92 -34.11 -20.58
C VAL A 1 -24.68 -33.57 -21.98
N LEU A 2 -24.82 -32.25 -22.16
CA LEU A 2 -24.55 -31.54 -23.41
C LEU A 2 -23.20 -30.82 -23.25
N ASN A 3 -22.23 -31.20 -24.09
CA ASN A 3 -20.95 -30.50 -24.17
C ASN A 3 -21.01 -29.53 -25.36
N VAL A 4 -20.89 -28.25 -25.10
CA VAL A 4 -20.97 -27.20 -26.12
C VAL A 4 -19.72 -26.36 -26.08
N THR A 5 -19.10 -26.12 -27.23
CA THR A 5 -18.09 -25.08 -27.37
C THR A 5 -18.80 -23.78 -27.71
N VAL A 6 -18.58 -22.76 -26.89
CA VAL A 6 -19.12 -21.42 -27.09
C VAL A 6 -18.01 -20.53 -27.63
N GLU A 7 -18.27 -19.89 -28.78
CA GLU A 7 -17.39 -18.86 -29.35
C GLU A 7 -18.04 -17.49 -29.18
N LYS A 8 -17.30 -16.55 -28.61
CA LYS A 8 -17.69 -15.15 -28.49
C LYS A 8 -16.90 -14.32 -29.49
N GLN A 9 -17.61 -13.62 -30.38
CA GLN A 9 -17.00 -12.70 -31.34
C GLN A 9 -17.05 -11.27 -30.82
N GLY A 10 -16.07 -10.44 -31.24
CA GLY A 10 -16.06 -9.02 -30.90
C GLY A 10 -15.55 -8.73 -29.48
N ILE A 11 -14.73 -9.61 -28.91
CA ILE A 11 -14.10 -9.39 -27.62
C ILE A 11 -13.15 -8.19 -27.74
N VAL A 12 -13.39 -7.16 -26.92
CA VAL A 12 -12.50 -6.01 -26.79
C VAL A 12 -11.63 -6.22 -25.56
N SER A 13 -10.31 -6.04 -25.71
CA SER A 13 -9.39 -6.16 -24.58
C SER A 13 -9.63 -5.01 -23.58
N LYS A 14 -9.69 -5.35 -22.28
CA LYS A 14 -9.78 -4.35 -21.22
C LYS A 14 -8.47 -3.57 -21.11
N SER A 15 -8.58 -2.27 -20.89
CA SER A 15 -7.46 -1.40 -20.58
C SER A 15 -7.29 -1.31 -19.08
N LYS A 16 -6.17 -1.84 -18.54
CA LYS A 16 -5.82 -1.71 -17.13
C LYS A 16 -4.94 -0.47 -16.93
N GLN A 17 -5.26 0.30 -15.89
CA GLN A 17 -4.46 1.44 -15.46
C GLN A 17 -3.65 1.08 -14.22
N PHE A 18 -2.37 1.42 -14.23
CA PHE A 18 -1.51 1.24 -13.07
C PHE A 18 -1.73 2.39 -12.08
N THR A 19 -2.13 2.04 -10.86
CA THR A 19 -2.31 2.98 -9.75
C THR A 19 -1.23 2.73 -8.72
N ARG A 20 -0.65 3.81 -8.20
CA ARG A 20 0.45 3.77 -7.25
C ARG A 20 0.04 4.40 -5.92
N SER A 21 0.73 4.00 -4.87
CA SER A 21 0.55 4.57 -3.52
C SER A 21 -0.89 4.51 -3.02
N ASN A 22 -1.60 3.41 -3.34
CA ASN A 22 -2.91 3.19 -2.78
C ASN A 22 -2.79 3.02 -1.27
N LYS A 23 -3.70 3.65 -0.53
CA LYS A 23 -3.78 3.61 0.93
C LYS A 23 -4.99 2.78 1.34
N PHE A 24 -4.80 1.82 2.20
CA PHE A 24 -5.87 1.01 2.76
C PHE A 24 -5.71 0.92 4.28
N VAL A 25 -6.70 1.45 5.00
CA VAL A 25 -6.72 1.41 6.47
C VAL A 25 -7.49 0.19 6.92
N VAL A 26 -6.90 -0.58 7.85
CA VAL A 26 -7.57 -1.69 8.53
C VAL A 26 -7.77 -1.27 9.98
N ASP A 27 -9.00 -0.90 10.34
CA ASP A 27 -9.37 -0.35 11.64
C ASP A 27 -10.27 -1.29 12.47
N GLU A 28 -10.85 -2.30 11.83
CA GLU A 28 -11.68 -3.28 12.52
C GLU A 28 -10.85 -4.24 13.38
N THR A 29 -11.36 -4.57 14.56
CA THR A 29 -10.71 -5.47 15.53
C THR A 29 -11.69 -6.50 16.06
N LYS A 30 -11.17 -7.65 16.51
CA LYS A 30 -11.93 -8.68 17.22
C LYS A 30 -12.10 -8.38 18.70
N ILE A 31 -11.34 -7.46 19.25
CA ILE A 31 -11.34 -7.13 20.68
C ILE A 31 -12.69 -6.53 21.08
N GLY A 32 -13.34 -7.14 22.09
CA GLY A 32 -14.64 -6.68 22.59
C GLY A 32 -15.86 -7.11 21.80
N ILE A 33 -15.70 -7.88 20.72
CA ILE A 33 -16.82 -8.41 19.93
C ILE A 33 -17.16 -9.81 20.42
N THR A 34 -18.22 -9.93 21.21
CA THR A 34 -18.77 -11.24 21.63
C THR A 34 -19.79 -11.79 20.64
N THR A 35 -20.40 -10.91 19.83
CA THR A 35 -21.29 -11.26 18.71
C THR A 35 -21.06 -10.25 17.61
N SER A 36 -21.06 -10.68 16.35
CA SER A 36 -20.85 -9.78 15.22
C SER A 36 -22.03 -8.79 15.09
N THR A 37 -21.90 -7.64 15.72
CA THR A 37 -22.90 -6.56 15.61
C THR A 37 -22.86 -5.84 14.26
N ASN A 38 -21.76 -5.98 13.52
CA ASN A 38 -21.56 -5.39 12.19
C ASN A 38 -21.87 -6.35 11.02
N GLY A 39 -22.45 -7.52 11.30
CA GLY A 39 -22.79 -8.51 10.26
C GLY A 39 -21.60 -9.29 9.67
N LEU A 40 -20.37 -9.00 10.09
CA LEU A 40 -19.19 -9.71 9.62
C LEU A 40 -19.00 -11.02 10.38
N THR A 41 -18.88 -12.12 9.65
CA THR A 41 -18.56 -13.42 10.25
C THR A 41 -17.15 -13.39 10.82
N VAL A 42 -16.98 -13.78 12.07
CA VAL A 42 -15.64 -13.96 12.66
C VAL A 42 -15.00 -15.19 12.05
N ASN A 43 -14.00 -14.97 11.20
CA ASN A 43 -13.15 -16.02 10.65
C ASN A 43 -11.72 -15.80 11.18
N SER A 44 -11.10 -16.82 11.74
CA SER A 44 -9.72 -16.73 12.23
C SER A 44 -8.67 -16.71 11.12
N TYR A 45 -9.05 -16.99 9.88
CA TYR A 45 -8.14 -17.12 8.75
C TYR A 45 -8.24 -15.95 7.75
N TYR A 46 -9.45 -15.50 7.45
CA TYR A 46 -9.70 -14.51 6.41
C TYR A 46 -10.69 -13.45 6.89
N GLY A 47 -10.42 -12.19 6.61
CA GLY A 47 -11.34 -11.11 6.95
C GLY A 47 -10.75 -9.73 6.66
N LEU A 48 -11.32 -8.75 7.34
CA LEU A 48 -10.94 -7.33 7.27
C LEU A 48 -10.47 -6.79 8.63
N ARG A 49 -10.14 -7.67 9.55
CA ARG A 49 -9.72 -7.29 10.91
C ARG A 49 -8.22 -7.38 11.05
N ILE A 50 -7.66 -6.53 11.89
CA ILE A 50 -6.21 -6.46 12.14
C ILE A 50 -5.62 -7.80 12.60
N GLU A 51 -6.38 -8.59 13.37
CA GLU A 51 -5.91 -9.88 13.90
C GLU A 51 -6.08 -11.05 12.91
N ASP A 52 -6.76 -10.84 11.80
CA ASP A 52 -6.93 -11.89 10.79
C ASP A 52 -5.59 -12.28 10.19
N ARG A 53 -5.45 -13.58 9.92
CA ARG A 53 -4.24 -14.08 9.28
C ARG A 53 -4.12 -13.59 7.84
N GLU A 54 -5.24 -13.52 7.16
CA GLU A 54 -5.35 -13.06 5.79
C GLU A 54 -6.27 -11.85 5.75
N ILE A 55 -5.75 -10.71 5.34
CA ILE A 55 -6.51 -9.45 5.27
C ILE A 55 -6.68 -9.09 3.80
N SER A 56 -7.93 -8.99 3.35
CA SER A 56 -8.26 -8.56 2.00
C SER A 56 -7.89 -7.09 1.79
N LEU A 57 -7.32 -6.79 0.64
CA LEU A 57 -7.05 -5.43 0.20
C LEU A 57 -8.22 -4.82 -0.61
N ASN A 58 -9.31 -5.59 -0.79
CA ASN A 58 -10.53 -5.23 -1.52
C ASN A 58 -10.31 -4.82 -3.00
N VAL A 59 -9.16 -5.14 -3.54
CA VAL A 59 -8.82 -4.92 -4.95
C VAL A 59 -8.15 -6.17 -5.51
N PRO A 60 -8.43 -6.54 -6.77
CA PRO A 60 -7.65 -7.53 -7.49
C PRO A 60 -6.34 -6.91 -7.99
N ASP A 61 -5.46 -7.74 -8.52
CA ASP A 61 -4.27 -7.31 -9.27
C ASP A 61 -3.32 -6.34 -8.52
N VAL A 62 -3.13 -6.55 -7.22
CA VAL A 62 -2.07 -5.87 -6.49
C VAL A 62 -0.71 -6.35 -6.98
N VAL A 63 0.12 -5.42 -7.41
CA VAL A 63 1.45 -5.71 -7.98
C VAL A 63 2.44 -5.99 -6.85
N ASN A 64 2.49 -5.08 -5.89
CA ASN A 64 3.34 -5.17 -4.71
C ASN A 64 2.75 -4.40 -3.53
N VAL A 65 3.08 -4.85 -2.34
CA VAL A 65 2.89 -4.11 -1.10
C VAL A 65 4.19 -3.36 -0.82
N VAL A 66 4.08 -2.04 -0.61
CA VAL A 66 5.20 -1.17 -0.28
C VAL A 66 5.50 -1.25 1.21
N SER A 67 4.46 -1.02 2.03
CA SER A 67 4.59 -1.12 3.48
C SER A 67 3.28 -1.51 4.15
N VAL A 68 3.40 -2.17 5.29
CA VAL A 68 2.32 -2.42 6.25
C VAL A 68 2.76 -1.75 7.55
N LEU A 69 2.02 -0.72 7.95
CA LEU A 69 2.35 0.14 9.06
C LEU A 69 1.33 -0.07 10.19
N GLU A 70 1.79 -0.42 11.38
CA GLU A 70 0.95 -0.53 12.58
C GLU A 70 0.99 0.79 13.35
N SER A 71 -0.16 1.30 13.77
CA SER A 71 -0.26 2.50 14.59
C SER A 71 0.46 2.35 15.93
N GLN A 72 1.04 3.43 16.43
CA GLN A 72 1.66 3.46 17.75
C GLN A 72 0.70 3.87 18.87
N ASP A 73 -0.44 4.49 18.57
CA ASP A 73 -1.37 5.00 19.59
C ASP A 73 -2.80 4.46 19.50
N GLY A 74 -3.29 4.03 18.40
CA GLY A 74 -4.66 3.56 18.21
C GLY A 74 -5.50 4.44 17.28
N ASN A 75 -4.97 5.58 16.84
CA ASN A 75 -5.49 6.32 15.69
C ASN A 75 -5.00 5.67 14.39
N ASP A 76 -5.42 6.18 13.25
CA ASP A 76 -4.89 5.72 11.98
C ASP A 76 -3.38 6.00 11.88
N PRO A 77 -2.57 5.06 11.40
CA PRO A 77 -1.15 5.29 11.21
C PRO A 77 -0.91 6.45 10.25
N THR A 78 -0.02 7.36 10.61
CA THR A 78 0.44 8.44 9.74
C THR A 78 1.79 8.09 9.13
N LEU A 79 2.06 8.62 7.94
CA LEU A 79 3.30 8.38 7.22
C LEU A 79 4.41 9.32 7.69
N ASP A 80 5.65 8.91 7.48
CA ASP A 80 6.80 9.79 7.65
C ASP A 80 6.76 10.89 6.60
N ARG A 81 7.16 12.10 7.00
CA ARG A 81 7.20 13.27 6.13
C ARG A 81 8.63 13.76 5.97
N LEU A 82 9.03 13.93 4.73
CA LEU A 82 10.26 14.61 4.36
C LEU A 82 9.96 16.06 4.01
N THR A 83 10.78 16.96 4.54
CA THR A 83 10.83 18.37 4.15
C THR A 83 12.13 18.59 3.38
N THR A 84 12.04 19.21 2.22
CA THR A 84 13.19 19.50 1.33
C THR A 84 13.44 21.01 1.26
N VAL A 85 14.48 21.42 0.54
CA VAL A 85 14.72 22.83 0.29
C VAL A 85 13.56 23.47 -0.47
N SER A 86 13.33 24.76 -0.22
CA SER A 86 12.25 25.53 -0.84
C SER A 86 12.48 25.78 -2.33
N GLY A 87 11.39 26.02 -3.05
CA GLY A 87 11.41 26.45 -4.44
C GLY A 87 11.32 25.35 -5.49
N LEU A 88 11.23 24.07 -5.08
CA LEU A 88 11.15 22.94 -6.01
C LEU A 88 9.74 22.64 -6.50
N SER A 89 8.71 23.14 -5.78
CA SER A 89 7.31 22.87 -6.10
C SER A 89 7.01 21.37 -6.25
N LEU A 90 7.41 20.57 -5.24
CA LEU A 90 7.28 19.11 -5.27
C LEU A 90 5.86 18.64 -5.55
N ASN A 91 4.86 19.41 -5.09
CA ASN A 91 3.44 19.11 -5.31
C ASN A 91 3.01 19.09 -6.78
N THR A 92 3.78 19.72 -7.67
CA THR A 92 3.50 19.78 -9.12
C THR A 92 4.54 19.04 -9.96
N ASN A 93 5.78 19.03 -9.51
CA ASN A 93 6.91 18.56 -10.31
C ASN A 93 7.30 17.10 -10.03
N THR A 94 6.74 16.47 -9.00
CA THR A 94 7.00 15.05 -8.69
C THR A 94 5.86 14.16 -9.14
N ILE A 95 6.11 12.86 -9.16
CA ILE A 95 5.14 11.83 -9.56
C ILE A 95 4.80 10.96 -8.35
N VAL A 96 3.51 10.91 -7.96
CA VAL A 96 3.06 10.01 -6.89
C VAL A 96 3.42 8.57 -7.25
N GLY A 97 4.04 7.87 -6.30
CA GLY A 97 4.49 6.50 -6.47
C GLY A 97 5.89 6.33 -7.05
N GLU A 98 6.59 7.42 -7.40
CA GLU A 98 8.00 7.34 -7.77
C GLU A 98 8.88 7.01 -6.56
N LYS A 99 10.06 6.48 -6.84
CA LYS A 99 11.03 6.19 -5.79
C LYS A 99 11.87 7.42 -5.48
N ILE A 100 12.20 7.53 -4.20
CA ILE A 100 13.13 8.50 -3.66
C ILE A 100 14.30 7.71 -3.09
N ILE A 101 15.52 8.05 -3.50
CA ILE A 101 16.75 7.36 -3.11
C ILE A 101 17.66 8.35 -2.40
N GLY A 102 18.16 7.96 -1.23
CA GLY A 102 19.17 8.71 -0.48
C GLY A 102 20.57 8.24 -0.84
N ASP A 103 21.46 9.18 -1.13
CA ASP A 103 22.81 8.87 -1.59
C ASP A 103 23.70 8.37 -0.44
N ASP A 104 23.54 8.92 0.76
CA ASP A 104 24.39 8.57 1.92
C ASP A 104 23.82 7.41 2.74
N SER A 105 22.50 7.43 2.99
CA SER A 105 21.84 6.42 3.82
C SER A 105 21.57 5.12 3.08
N GLY A 106 21.48 5.16 1.75
CA GLY A 106 20.96 4.07 0.94
C GLY A 106 19.47 3.79 1.20
N ALA A 107 18.76 4.74 1.82
CA ALA A 107 17.32 4.65 2.01
C ALA A 107 16.60 4.71 0.67
N VAL A 108 15.62 3.84 0.53
CA VAL A 108 14.73 3.82 -0.64
C VAL A 108 13.30 3.89 -0.14
N ALA A 109 12.57 4.90 -0.59
CA ALA A 109 11.17 5.10 -0.24
C ALA A 109 10.31 5.38 -1.48
N GLN A 110 9.02 5.15 -1.36
CA GLN A 110 8.03 5.56 -2.36
C GLN A 110 7.39 6.88 -1.91
N LEU A 111 7.26 7.82 -2.83
CA LEU A 111 6.45 9.01 -2.63
C LEU A 111 4.98 8.61 -2.56
N VAL A 112 4.34 8.80 -1.41
CA VAL A 112 2.95 8.40 -1.20
C VAL A 112 2.00 9.57 -1.39
N THR A 113 2.33 10.72 -0.78
CA THR A 113 1.49 11.92 -0.86
C THR A 113 2.36 13.16 -1.10
N ARG A 114 1.95 13.99 -2.02
CA ARG A 114 2.48 15.34 -2.21
C ARG A 114 1.71 16.27 -1.28
N VAL A 115 2.37 16.77 -0.23
CA VAL A 115 1.69 17.61 0.78
C VAL A 115 1.65 19.07 0.30
N ASP A 116 2.81 19.60 -0.05
CA ASP A 116 2.98 20.97 -0.58
C ASP A 116 4.26 21.07 -1.43
N GLY A 117 4.73 22.29 -1.67
CA GLY A 117 5.91 22.54 -2.51
C GLY A 117 7.23 22.01 -1.96
N GLU A 118 7.30 21.71 -0.68
CA GLU A 118 8.52 21.33 0.04
C GLU A 118 8.37 20.01 0.79
N ASN A 119 7.13 19.57 1.05
CA ASN A 119 6.82 18.44 1.92
C ASN A 119 6.18 17.30 1.13
N VAL A 120 6.67 16.09 1.40
CA VAL A 120 6.12 14.83 0.87
C VAL A 120 5.99 13.79 1.97
N GLU A 121 4.94 12.96 1.91
CA GLU A 121 4.83 11.76 2.73
C GLU A 121 5.37 10.56 1.99
N ILE A 122 6.08 9.71 2.71
CA ILE A 122 6.81 8.58 2.15
C ILE A 122 6.49 7.27 2.85
N ALA A 123 6.78 6.16 2.16
CA ALA A 123 6.79 4.82 2.71
C ALA A 123 8.10 4.13 2.29
N TYR A 124 8.86 3.61 3.25
CA TYR A 124 10.14 2.97 2.99
C TYR A 124 9.97 1.57 2.38
N PHE A 125 10.83 1.24 1.42
CA PHE A 125 10.98 -0.12 0.86
C PHE A 125 11.98 -0.97 1.62
N ASN A 126 12.94 -0.32 2.32
CA ASN A 126 13.98 -0.98 3.10
C ASN A 126 14.01 -0.41 4.53
N ASP A 127 14.85 -0.99 5.38
CA ASP A 127 14.98 -0.60 6.80
C ASP A 127 15.84 0.65 7.00
N ASN A 128 16.48 1.15 5.94
CA ASN A 128 17.26 2.37 6.00
C ASN A 128 16.32 3.60 6.06
N GLN A 129 16.79 4.63 6.76
CA GLN A 129 16.07 5.90 6.87
C GLN A 129 16.94 7.02 6.31
N PHE A 130 16.30 8.02 5.72
CA PHE A 130 16.99 9.21 5.23
C PHE A 130 17.70 9.94 6.37
N LEU A 131 18.79 10.62 6.02
CA LEU A 131 19.57 11.44 6.95
C LEU A 131 19.32 12.93 6.70
N LEU A 132 19.40 13.72 7.76
CA LEU A 132 19.33 15.18 7.62
C LEU A 132 20.53 15.69 6.82
N GLY A 133 20.25 16.53 5.84
CA GLY A 133 21.27 17.13 4.98
C GLY A 133 21.75 16.25 3.83
N GLU A 134 21.35 14.98 3.75
CA GLU A 134 21.72 14.13 2.61
C GLU A 134 21.04 14.57 1.31
N LEU A 135 21.72 14.27 0.20
CA LEU A 135 21.15 14.41 -1.14
C LEU A 135 20.20 13.26 -1.41
N ILE A 136 18.98 13.59 -1.84
CA ILE A 136 17.98 12.63 -2.28
C ILE A 136 17.60 12.88 -3.72
N ARG A 137 17.28 11.81 -4.45
CA ARG A 137 16.88 11.84 -5.83
C ARG A 137 15.53 11.18 -6.05
N PHE A 138 14.64 11.89 -6.76
CA PHE A 138 13.38 11.39 -7.27
C PHE A 138 13.62 10.76 -8.63
N GLU A 139 13.40 9.44 -8.76
CA GLU A 139 13.86 8.67 -9.94
C GLU A 139 13.17 9.05 -11.25
N GLU A 140 11.86 9.31 -11.22
CA GLU A 140 11.10 9.54 -12.46
C GLU A 140 11.03 11.02 -12.84
N SER A 141 10.91 11.90 -11.85
CA SER A 141 10.90 13.35 -12.07
C SER A 141 12.30 13.95 -12.25
N ASN A 142 13.37 13.19 -11.95
CA ASN A 142 14.77 13.63 -12.01
C ASN A 142 15.06 14.89 -11.17
N ILE A 143 14.35 15.02 -10.03
CA ILE A 143 14.60 16.10 -9.08
C ILE A 143 15.64 15.60 -8.07
N GLU A 144 16.66 16.43 -7.86
CA GLU A 144 17.65 16.25 -6.78
C GLU A 144 17.51 17.36 -5.78
N THR A 145 17.53 17.02 -4.49
CA THR A 145 17.38 17.98 -3.39
C THR A 145 17.96 17.42 -2.10
N THR A 146 18.08 18.26 -1.09
CA THR A 146 18.56 17.84 0.22
C THR A 146 17.44 17.76 1.25
N VAL A 147 17.55 16.80 2.18
CA VAL A 147 16.62 16.64 3.28
C VAL A 147 16.85 17.70 4.32
N GLN A 148 15.87 18.57 4.55
CA GLN A 148 15.93 19.63 5.55
C GLN A 148 15.38 19.21 6.90
N ALA A 149 14.30 18.41 6.91
CA ALA A 149 13.71 17.86 8.10
C ALA A 149 13.02 16.51 7.82
N ILE A 150 12.93 15.69 8.85
CA ILE A 150 12.19 14.43 8.85
C ILE A 150 11.22 14.49 10.04
N THR A 151 9.94 14.36 9.75
CA THR A 151 8.91 14.22 10.79
C THR A 151 8.43 12.77 10.76
N LEU A 152 8.69 12.05 11.84
CA LEU A 152 8.27 10.64 11.93
C LEU A 152 6.75 10.56 12.06
N GLY A 153 6.18 9.60 11.35
CA GLY A 153 4.78 9.26 11.48
C GLY A 153 4.50 8.48 12.76
N ASN A 154 3.21 8.38 13.08
CA ASN A 154 2.73 7.56 14.18
C ASN A 154 2.57 6.10 13.71
N ASN A 155 3.69 5.47 13.35
CA ASN A 155 3.67 4.14 12.78
C ASN A 155 4.88 3.30 13.18
N THR A 156 4.71 1.97 13.09
CA THR A 156 5.77 0.98 13.14
C THR A 156 5.69 0.13 11.89
N ASN A 157 6.75 0.03 11.12
CA ASN A 157 6.80 -0.81 9.94
C ASN A 157 6.83 -2.29 10.33
N ILE A 158 5.82 -3.03 9.90
CA ILE A 158 5.69 -4.48 10.12
C ILE A 158 5.55 -5.25 8.81
N THR A 159 5.99 -4.67 7.70
CA THR A 159 5.88 -5.26 6.35
C THR A 159 6.50 -6.66 6.29
N GLU A 160 7.60 -6.87 6.98
CA GLU A 160 8.30 -8.16 7.03
C GLU A 160 7.42 -9.32 7.58
N LYS A 161 6.41 -8.99 8.40
CA LYS A 161 5.48 -10.00 8.97
C LYS A 161 4.48 -10.53 7.95
N TYR A 162 4.38 -9.92 6.78
CA TYR A 162 3.38 -10.24 5.77
C TYR A 162 3.99 -10.68 4.45
N SER A 163 3.19 -11.40 3.68
CA SER A 163 3.42 -11.71 2.28
C SER A 163 2.18 -11.32 1.47
N LEU A 164 2.40 -10.97 0.20
CA LEU A 164 1.30 -10.67 -0.73
C LEU A 164 0.81 -11.97 -1.36
N ASP A 165 -0.49 -12.21 -1.27
CA ASP A 165 -1.22 -13.15 -2.12
C ASP A 165 -2.01 -12.33 -3.16
N LYS A 166 -1.68 -12.50 -4.43
CA LYS A 166 -2.28 -11.73 -5.54
C LYS A 166 -3.69 -12.18 -5.92
N GLY A 167 -4.24 -13.16 -5.22
CA GLY A 167 -5.59 -13.65 -5.47
C GLY A 167 -5.76 -14.51 -6.71
N GLN A 168 -4.68 -14.83 -7.44
CA GLN A 168 -4.74 -15.68 -8.63
C GLN A 168 -4.93 -17.14 -8.24
N ARG A 169 -5.95 -17.77 -8.78
CA ARG A 169 -6.30 -19.18 -8.60
C ARG A 169 -6.38 -19.85 -9.96
N GLU A 170 -6.34 -21.17 -9.98
CA GLU A 170 -6.40 -21.93 -11.24
C GLU A 170 -7.67 -21.67 -12.05
N GLN A 171 -8.79 -21.42 -11.36
CA GLN A 171 -10.11 -21.35 -11.99
C GLN A 171 -10.78 -19.98 -11.88
N TYR A 172 -10.26 -19.07 -11.05
CA TYR A 172 -10.84 -17.74 -10.82
C TYR A 172 -9.82 -16.74 -10.27
N TYR A 173 -10.14 -15.46 -10.36
CA TYR A 173 -9.45 -14.38 -9.69
C TYR A 173 -10.21 -13.99 -8.43
N ASP A 174 -9.47 -13.87 -7.32
CA ASP A 174 -9.96 -13.35 -6.06
C ASP A 174 -9.31 -11.99 -5.79
N TYR A 175 -9.80 -11.28 -4.78
CA TYR A 175 -9.12 -10.07 -4.29
C TYR A 175 -7.75 -10.42 -3.74
N SER A 176 -6.81 -9.51 -3.97
CA SER A 176 -5.48 -9.62 -3.37
C SER A 176 -5.57 -9.41 -1.86
N ARG A 177 -4.67 -10.05 -1.14
CA ARG A 177 -4.63 -10.02 0.32
C ARG A 177 -3.21 -9.99 0.84
N ILE A 178 -3.02 -9.42 2.03
CA ILE A 178 -1.81 -9.64 2.81
C ILE A 178 -2.02 -10.83 3.73
N VAL A 179 -1.02 -11.71 3.76
CA VAL A 179 -1.05 -12.96 4.54
C VAL A 179 0.05 -12.89 5.59
N ARG A 180 -0.34 -12.95 6.87
CA ARG A 180 0.62 -12.95 7.97
C ARG A 180 1.42 -14.24 7.98
N LYS A 181 2.74 -14.10 8.03
CA LYS A 181 3.68 -15.23 8.02
C LYS A 181 3.52 -16.08 9.29
N PRO A 182 3.66 -17.41 9.18
CA PRO A 182 3.63 -18.30 10.35
C PRO A 182 4.66 -17.90 11.40
N GLY A 183 4.28 -17.99 12.68
CA GLY A 183 5.17 -17.67 13.81
C GLY A 183 5.27 -16.18 14.16
N THR A 184 4.62 -15.29 13.39
CA THR A 184 4.58 -13.85 13.73
C THR A 184 3.34 -13.51 14.55
N SER A 185 3.49 -12.59 15.51
CA SER A 185 2.38 -12.10 16.32
C SER A 185 1.38 -11.28 15.49
N ALA A 186 0.10 -11.39 15.84
CA ALA A 186 -0.91 -10.49 15.28
C ALA A 186 -0.65 -9.05 15.72
N PRO A 187 -0.91 -8.06 14.85
CA PRO A 187 -0.94 -6.67 15.28
C PRO A 187 -2.05 -6.45 16.31
N SER A 188 -1.89 -5.42 17.11
CA SER A 188 -2.82 -5.04 18.18
C SER A 188 -3.55 -3.73 17.91
N ARG A 189 -3.15 -3.02 16.88
CA ARG A 189 -3.63 -1.68 16.52
C ARG A 189 -3.91 -1.58 15.05
N ARG A 190 -4.50 -0.47 14.63
CA ARG A 190 -4.87 -0.19 13.25
C ARG A 190 -3.69 -0.30 12.31
N LEU A 191 -3.95 -0.74 11.09
CA LEU A 191 -2.94 -0.87 10.05
C LEU A 191 -3.21 0.12 8.92
N LEU A 192 -2.14 0.64 8.34
CA LEU A 192 -2.15 1.32 7.06
C LEU A 192 -1.31 0.49 6.08
N VAL A 193 -1.94 0.01 5.02
CA VAL A 193 -1.27 -0.74 3.96
C VAL A 193 -1.08 0.15 2.75
N ILE A 194 0.15 0.29 2.29
CA ILE A 194 0.51 1.02 1.07
C ILE A 194 0.85 0.01 0.00
N PHE A 195 0.20 0.10 -1.15
CA PHE A 195 0.40 -0.85 -2.25
C PHE A 195 0.17 -0.21 -3.63
N ASN A 196 0.65 -0.89 -4.65
CA ASN A 196 0.43 -0.55 -6.04
C ASN A 196 -0.42 -1.63 -6.71
N SER A 197 -1.37 -1.24 -7.56
CA SER A 197 -2.29 -2.18 -8.21
C SER A 197 -2.63 -1.76 -9.64
N TYR A 198 -3.18 -2.70 -10.40
CA TYR A 198 -3.90 -2.38 -11.63
C TYR A 198 -5.39 -2.27 -11.35
N VAL A 199 -6.03 -1.29 -11.96
CA VAL A 199 -7.49 -1.12 -11.91
C VAL A 199 -8.04 -1.10 -13.32
N VAL A 200 -9.25 -1.63 -13.48
CA VAL A 200 -10.02 -1.50 -14.72
C VAL A 200 -10.91 -0.28 -14.55
N PRO A 201 -10.88 0.71 -15.45
CA PRO A 201 -11.75 1.86 -15.39
C PRO A 201 -13.23 1.44 -15.41
N SER A 202 -14.08 2.16 -14.67
CA SER A 202 -15.52 1.89 -14.61
C SER A 202 -16.26 2.09 -15.94
N THR A 203 -15.60 2.75 -16.89
CA THR A 203 -16.11 2.95 -18.26
C THR A 203 -15.78 1.79 -19.20
N ASP A 204 -14.97 0.83 -18.72
CA ASP A 204 -14.64 -0.35 -19.50
C ASP A 204 -15.66 -1.45 -19.15
N ASP A 205 -16.71 -1.53 -19.97
CA ASP A 205 -17.78 -2.54 -19.87
C ASP A 205 -17.31 -3.95 -20.26
N GLY A 206 -16.00 -4.18 -20.31
CA GLY A 206 -15.41 -5.42 -20.76
C GLY A 206 -16.11 -6.69 -20.28
N ASP A 207 -16.02 -7.69 -21.10
CA ASP A 207 -16.65 -8.99 -20.97
C ASP A 207 -16.00 -9.84 -19.88
#